data_0c887111b308650636ef0567203534ed
#
_entry.id   0c887111b308650636ef0567203534ed
#
_cell.length_a   1.000
_cell.length_b   1.000
_cell.length_c   1.000
_cell.angle_alpha   90.00
_cell.angle_beta   90.00
_cell.angle_gamma   90.00
#
_symmetry.space_group_name_H-M   'P 1'
#
loop_
_entity.id
_entity.type
_entity.pdbx_description
1 polymer ?
#
loop_
_entity_poly.entity_id
_entity_poly.type
_entity_poly.pdbx_seq_one_letter_code
_entity_poly.pdbx_strand_id
1 'polypeptide(L)'
;MTDRSKIRNFSIIAHIDHGKSTLADRLLELTDTVSQREMRSQLLDNMELEQERGITIKARAVTMQYHAPDGETYEMNLIDTPGHVDFNYEVSRSLAACEGAVLVVDSSQGVEAQTLANTYLALDANLEILPVFNKIDLPAADPAKAKQEVEDIIGLPALDAPEISAKMGINIPAVLDDIVANVPAPGGDPEAPLQALIFDSQYDPYLGVIVYFRIMDGTIRPGMTVKMMATGAQYQVLECGYLEPLGMRKATELVAGEVGYFTASIKTVKDTQVGDTITEAARPAAQALPGYRPAQPMVYCGIYTEDGSKYPDLRDALEKLQLNDASLTFEPESSVALGFGFRCGFLGMLHMEIIQERLEREFDLDLITTLPSVIYEVDKSDGTTVRVDNPHNYPDPALIAEAREPYAKVSIIAPPDYVGNIMPMCQERRGIFKEKQYLDTHLVELHYQIPLNEIIYDFFDALKARTKGYASLDYQVSDYRVSDLVKVDLLLNGDQVDALSFIAHRDKAYARARRICEKLKENIPRQMFEIPIQAAIGGKVIARETVKALRKDVLAKCYGGDITRKKKLLEKQKEGKKKMRSLGTVQVPTEAFMAVLRLDEE
;
A
#
# COMPACT_ATOMS: atom_id res chain seq x y z
N MET A 1 13.38 30.09 22.11
CA MET A 1 12.30 30.11 21.07
C MET A 1 12.96 30.37 19.74
N THR A 2 12.80 29.47 18.81
CA THR A 2 13.28 29.68 17.45
C THR A 2 12.45 30.81 16.83
N ASP A 3 13.08 31.75 16.15
CA ASP A 3 12.36 32.79 15.42
C ASP A 3 11.57 32.10 14.30
N ARG A 4 10.24 32.19 14.33
CA ARG A 4 9.33 31.54 13.38
C ARG A 4 9.65 31.90 11.93
N SER A 5 10.15 33.09 11.65
CA SER A 5 10.60 33.51 10.32
C SER A 5 11.73 32.63 9.76
N LYS A 6 12.42 31.90 10.63
CA LYS A 6 13.55 31.01 10.31
C LYS A 6 13.17 29.52 10.32
N ILE A 7 11.90 29.18 10.44
CA ILE A 7 11.41 27.80 10.32
C ILE A 7 11.04 27.52 8.87
N ARG A 8 11.39 26.33 8.37
CA ARG A 8 10.98 25.82 7.05
C ARG A 8 10.49 24.38 7.21
N ASN A 9 9.18 24.18 6.99
CA ASN A 9 8.58 22.85 7.01
C ASN A 9 8.34 22.41 5.56
N PHE A 10 8.96 21.32 5.16
CA PHE A 10 8.91 20.84 3.79
C PHE A 10 8.90 19.32 3.73
N SER A 11 8.39 18.82 2.63
CA SER A 11 8.43 17.40 2.29
C SER A 11 9.24 17.18 1.02
N ILE A 12 9.73 15.96 0.81
CA ILE A 12 10.31 15.55 -0.46
C ILE A 12 9.32 14.62 -1.16
N ILE A 13 8.89 15.01 -2.34
CA ILE A 13 8.01 14.23 -3.21
C ILE A 13 8.77 13.79 -4.46
N ALA A 14 8.57 12.56 -4.88
CA ALA A 14 9.27 11.98 -6.02
C ALA A 14 8.52 10.78 -6.57
N HIS A 15 8.80 10.43 -7.83
CA HIS A 15 8.49 9.09 -8.32
C HIS A 15 9.42 8.06 -7.66
N ILE A 16 9.02 6.78 -7.68
CA ILE A 16 9.86 5.67 -7.19
C ILE A 16 11.20 5.70 -7.94
N ASP A 17 12.29 5.43 -7.22
CA ASP A 17 13.67 5.43 -7.74
C ASP A 17 14.23 6.78 -8.23
N HIS A 18 13.53 7.91 -8.14
CA HIS A 18 14.09 9.23 -8.49
C HIS A 18 15.13 9.74 -7.50
N GLY A 19 15.31 9.06 -6.35
CA GLY A 19 16.39 9.33 -5.38
C GLY A 19 15.97 10.18 -4.20
N LYS A 20 14.71 10.11 -3.78
CA LYS A 20 14.14 10.78 -2.61
C LYS A 20 14.93 10.50 -1.33
N SER A 21 15.06 9.23 -0.91
CA SER A 21 15.75 8.85 0.33
C SER A 21 17.25 9.18 0.27
N THR A 22 17.88 9.07 -0.91
CA THR A 22 19.27 9.47 -1.10
C THR A 22 19.47 10.99 -0.92
N LEU A 23 18.52 11.80 -1.40
CA LEU A 23 18.56 13.25 -1.18
C LEU A 23 18.37 13.58 0.31
N ALA A 24 17.41 12.93 0.97
CA ALA A 24 17.19 13.12 2.41
C ALA A 24 18.45 12.80 3.22
N ASP A 25 19.16 11.70 2.93
CA ASP A 25 20.45 11.37 3.55
C ASP A 25 21.48 12.51 3.38
N ARG A 26 21.58 13.09 2.17
CA ARG A 26 22.52 14.19 1.89
C ARG A 26 22.16 15.47 2.65
N LEU A 27 20.87 15.77 2.81
CA LEU A 27 20.44 16.91 3.61
C LEU A 27 20.81 16.73 5.08
N LEU A 28 20.64 15.52 5.65
CA LEU A 28 21.06 15.19 7.02
C LEU A 28 22.57 15.28 7.21
N GLU A 29 23.35 14.82 6.22
CA GLU A 29 24.81 14.90 6.24
C GLU A 29 25.28 16.36 6.19
N LEU A 30 24.73 17.18 5.30
CA LEU A 30 25.14 18.56 5.09
C LEU A 30 24.80 19.49 6.27
N THR A 31 23.74 19.18 6.99
CA THR A 31 23.29 19.92 8.17
C THR A 31 23.96 19.45 9.48
N ASP A 32 24.93 18.53 9.38
CA ASP A 32 25.58 17.90 10.55
C ASP A 32 24.57 17.34 11.60
N THR A 33 23.35 17.01 11.16
CA THR A 33 22.31 16.48 12.04
C THR A 33 22.65 15.06 12.52
N VAL A 34 23.46 14.33 11.74
CA VAL A 34 23.97 13.00 12.08
C VAL A 34 25.48 12.99 11.91
N SER A 35 26.19 12.41 12.89
CA SER A 35 27.65 12.30 12.79
C SER A 35 28.04 11.34 11.64
N GLN A 36 29.18 11.58 10.99
CA GLN A 36 29.68 10.72 9.89
C GLN A 36 29.85 9.24 10.29
N ARG A 37 29.98 8.93 11.59
CA ARG A 37 30.11 7.55 12.09
C ARG A 37 28.77 6.84 12.21
N GLU A 38 27.70 7.58 12.39
CA GLU A 38 26.33 7.08 12.54
C GLU A 38 25.56 7.11 11.21
N MET A 39 26.09 7.82 10.23
CA MET A 39 25.50 7.91 8.89
C MET A 39 25.55 6.56 8.19
N ARG A 40 24.38 6.12 7.72
CA ARG A 40 24.18 4.92 6.89
C ARG A 40 23.26 5.28 5.74
N SER A 41 23.29 4.48 4.69
CA SER A 41 22.41 4.66 3.54
C SER A 41 20.94 4.47 3.96
N GLN A 42 20.06 5.33 3.48
CA GLN A 42 18.62 5.32 3.75
C GLN A 42 18.33 5.38 5.27
N LEU A 43 18.96 6.37 5.94
CA LEU A 43 18.89 6.49 7.39
C LEU A 43 17.48 6.69 7.93
N LEU A 44 16.61 7.36 7.17
CA LEU A 44 15.20 7.56 7.51
C LEU A 44 14.36 6.33 7.28
N ASP A 45 14.74 5.44 6.35
CA ASP A 45 14.08 4.18 6.09
C ASP A 45 14.54 3.13 7.12
N ASN A 46 13.85 3.04 8.26
CA ASN A 46 14.29 2.19 9.39
C ASN A 46 13.84 0.74 9.30
N MET A 47 12.86 0.44 8.48
CA MET A 47 12.41 -0.93 8.28
C MET A 47 13.35 -1.62 7.29
N GLU A 48 13.73 -2.88 7.57
CA GLU A 48 14.50 -3.69 6.62
C GLU A 48 13.80 -3.78 5.26
N LEU A 49 12.47 -3.87 5.26
CA LEU A 49 11.65 -3.90 4.04
C LEU A 49 11.72 -2.61 3.22
N GLU A 50 11.81 -1.43 3.85
CA GLU A 50 12.02 -0.16 3.17
C GLU A 50 13.34 -0.16 2.41
N GLN A 51 14.40 -0.62 3.08
CA GLN A 51 15.75 -0.67 2.51
C GLN A 51 15.88 -1.73 1.40
N GLU A 52 15.28 -2.91 1.58
CA GLU A 52 15.29 -3.99 0.58
C GLU A 52 14.53 -3.62 -0.68
N ARG A 53 13.37 -2.99 -0.52
CA ARG A 53 12.49 -2.59 -1.63
C ARG A 53 12.85 -1.22 -2.24
N GLY A 54 13.72 -0.43 -1.56
CA GLY A 54 14.09 0.92 -1.99
C GLY A 54 12.94 1.92 -1.95
N ILE A 55 11.94 1.72 -1.10
CA ILE A 55 10.74 2.57 -0.99
C ILE A 55 10.54 2.99 0.47
N THR A 56 10.14 4.23 0.69
CA THR A 56 9.64 4.67 2.01
C THR A 56 8.22 4.18 2.18
N ILE A 57 7.96 3.45 3.26
CA ILE A 57 6.66 2.90 3.61
C ILE A 57 5.94 3.83 4.59
N LYS A 58 6.67 4.34 5.60
CA LYS A 58 6.11 5.17 6.66
C LYS A 58 6.70 6.58 6.64
N ALA A 59 5.82 7.58 6.79
CA ALA A 59 6.25 8.97 6.90
C ALA A 59 7.13 9.18 8.14
N ARG A 60 8.16 10.03 8.01
CA ARG A 60 9.06 10.41 9.11
C ARG A 60 9.33 11.90 9.11
N ALA A 61 9.37 12.47 10.29
CA ALA A 61 9.78 13.86 10.46
C ALA A 61 11.14 13.96 11.14
N VAL A 62 11.94 14.90 10.69
CA VAL A 62 13.26 15.20 11.27
C VAL A 62 13.48 16.69 11.29
N THR A 63 13.93 17.20 12.43
CA THR A 63 14.34 18.59 12.61
C THR A 63 15.85 18.73 12.41
N MET A 64 16.25 19.60 11.50
CA MET A 64 17.64 19.91 11.15
C MET A 64 17.94 21.39 11.40
N GLN A 65 19.24 21.74 11.60
CA GLN A 65 19.69 23.11 11.68
C GLN A 65 20.57 23.41 10.47
N TYR A 66 20.20 24.40 9.67
CA TYR A 66 20.98 24.82 8.51
C TYR A 66 21.57 26.20 8.69
N HIS A 67 22.87 26.30 8.54
CA HIS A 67 23.61 27.58 8.55
C HIS A 67 23.65 28.11 7.11
N ALA A 68 22.77 29.03 6.79
CA ALA A 68 22.64 29.57 5.44
C ALA A 68 23.76 30.59 5.10
N PRO A 69 24.00 30.85 3.80
CA PRO A 69 25.00 31.84 3.36
C PRO A 69 24.72 33.26 3.80
N ASP A 70 23.50 33.60 4.19
CA ASP A 70 23.13 34.90 4.77
C ASP A 70 23.66 35.12 6.19
N GLY A 71 24.29 34.09 6.79
CA GLY A 71 24.82 34.09 8.15
C GLY A 71 23.81 33.73 9.23
N GLU A 72 22.58 33.43 8.86
CA GLU A 72 21.50 33.04 9.75
C GLU A 72 21.39 31.52 9.87
N THR A 73 20.79 31.07 10.98
CA THR A 73 20.52 29.65 11.19
C THR A 73 19.01 29.38 11.05
N TYR A 74 18.66 28.46 10.17
CA TYR A 74 17.28 28.06 9.91
C TYR A 74 17.00 26.70 10.53
N GLU A 75 15.84 26.58 11.16
CA GLU A 75 15.27 25.30 11.58
C GLU A 75 14.49 24.70 10.41
N MET A 76 14.96 23.55 9.93
CA MET A 76 14.37 22.85 8.81
C MET A 76 13.71 21.58 9.29
N ASN A 77 12.40 21.47 9.09
CA ASN A 77 11.65 20.28 9.42
C ASN A 77 11.32 19.53 8.12
N LEU A 78 12.06 18.45 7.88
CA LEU A 78 11.79 17.52 6.78
C LEU A 78 10.73 16.53 7.23
N ILE A 79 9.62 16.45 6.50
CA ILE A 79 8.62 15.38 6.65
C ILE A 79 8.75 14.47 5.42
N ASP A 80 9.47 13.36 5.58
CA ASP A 80 9.67 12.39 4.52
C ASP A 80 8.40 11.57 4.30
N THR A 81 7.97 11.42 3.03
CA THR A 81 6.69 10.82 2.67
C THR A 81 6.88 9.58 1.81
N PRO A 82 5.99 8.57 1.90
CA PRO A 82 5.95 7.49 0.93
C PRO A 82 5.83 8.01 -0.50
N GLY A 83 6.38 7.29 -1.47
CA GLY A 83 6.28 7.65 -2.90
C GLY A 83 5.27 6.83 -3.68
N HIS A 84 4.67 5.78 -3.09
CA HIS A 84 3.80 4.83 -3.78
C HIS A 84 2.32 5.21 -3.67
N VAL A 85 1.55 4.92 -4.72
CA VAL A 85 0.11 5.23 -4.81
C VAL A 85 -0.74 4.65 -3.68
N ASP A 86 -0.40 3.47 -3.18
CA ASP A 86 -1.13 2.84 -2.06
C ASP A 86 -1.10 3.67 -0.78
N PHE A 87 -0.08 4.53 -0.62
CA PHE A 87 0.12 5.39 0.55
C PHE A 87 -0.30 6.86 0.34
N ASN A 88 -1.05 7.17 -0.71
CA ASN A 88 -1.52 8.54 -1.00
C ASN A 88 -2.23 9.20 0.19
N TYR A 89 -2.88 8.41 1.03
CA TYR A 89 -3.48 8.88 2.27
C TYR A 89 -2.44 9.46 3.24
N GLU A 90 -1.32 8.76 3.45
CA GLU A 90 -0.22 9.22 4.32
C GLU A 90 0.50 10.42 3.71
N VAL A 91 0.72 10.40 2.38
CA VAL A 91 1.31 11.52 1.63
C VAL A 91 0.50 12.78 1.84
N SER A 92 -0.80 12.75 1.63
CA SER A 92 -1.66 13.94 1.78
C SER A 92 -1.64 14.54 3.19
N ARG A 93 -1.47 13.69 4.24
CA ARG A 93 -1.39 14.13 5.63
C ARG A 93 -0.05 14.80 5.96
N SER A 94 1.01 14.20 5.49
CA SER A 94 2.36 14.75 5.65
C SER A 94 2.50 16.08 4.91
N LEU A 95 1.96 16.19 3.71
CA LEU A 95 1.93 17.45 2.96
C LEU A 95 1.13 18.54 3.67
N ALA A 96 -0.01 18.20 4.29
CA ALA A 96 -0.81 19.16 5.06
C ALA A 96 -0.06 19.75 6.28
N ALA A 97 1.05 19.14 6.70
CA ALA A 97 1.90 19.63 7.78
C ALA A 97 3.07 20.51 7.29
N CYS A 98 3.17 20.76 5.98
CA CYS A 98 4.27 21.51 5.35
C CYS A 98 3.79 22.83 4.75
N GLU A 99 4.76 23.72 4.45
CA GLU A 99 4.61 24.91 3.63
C GLU A 99 5.23 24.74 2.26
N GLY A 100 6.16 23.79 2.08
CA GLY A 100 6.82 23.54 0.81
C GLY A 100 6.98 22.06 0.50
N ALA A 101 7.20 21.77 -0.78
CA ALA A 101 7.51 20.44 -1.28
C ALA A 101 8.67 20.49 -2.28
N VAL A 102 9.70 19.68 -2.05
CA VAL A 102 10.81 19.51 -3.00
C VAL A 102 10.44 18.38 -3.95
N LEU A 103 10.20 18.73 -5.22
CA LEU A 103 9.86 17.78 -6.28
C LEU A 103 11.12 17.25 -6.94
N VAL A 104 11.51 16.02 -6.62
CA VAL A 104 12.71 15.39 -7.20
C VAL A 104 12.36 14.68 -8.50
N VAL A 105 13.01 15.11 -9.59
CA VAL A 105 12.85 14.55 -10.93
C VAL A 105 14.17 13.93 -11.38
N ASP A 106 14.11 12.69 -11.87
CA ASP A 106 15.25 12.02 -12.48
C ASP A 106 15.54 12.64 -13.85
N SER A 107 16.74 13.21 -14.02
CA SER A 107 17.15 13.86 -15.28
C SER A 107 17.26 12.90 -16.48
N SER A 108 17.22 11.58 -16.26
CA SER A 108 17.25 10.58 -17.32
C SER A 108 15.86 10.06 -17.72
N GLN A 109 14.86 10.19 -16.83
CA GLN A 109 13.51 9.67 -17.05
C GLN A 109 12.49 10.80 -17.29
N GLY A 110 12.70 11.99 -16.68
CA GLY A 110 11.79 13.12 -16.81
C GLY A 110 10.54 12.99 -15.95
N VAL A 111 9.41 13.50 -16.45
CA VAL A 111 8.11 13.50 -15.76
C VAL A 111 7.40 12.17 -15.93
N GLU A 112 6.99 11.57 -14.81
CA GLU A 112 6.25 10.30 -14.77
C GLU A 112 4.90 10.46 -14.04
N ALA A 113 4.02 9.43 -14.06
CA ALA A 113 2.67 9.54 -13.51
C ALA A 113 2.63 9.91 -12.03
N GLN A 114 3.50 9.32 -11.20
CA GLN A 114 3.57 9.67 -9.77
C GLN A 114 4.15 11.07 -9.55
N THR A 115 5.00 11.57 -10.45
CA THR A 115 5.46 12.96 -10.43
C THR A 115 4.27 13.90 -10.49
N LEU A 116 3.35 13.69 -11.45
CA LEU A 116 2.12 14.47 -11.60
C LEU A 116 1.18 14.29 -10.41
N ALA A 117 0.90 13.04 -10.01
CA ALA A 117 -0.01 12.74 -8.91
C ALA A 117 0.44 13.41 -7.59
N ASN A 118 1.74 13.28 -7.24
CA ASN A 118 2.30 13.90 -6.05
C ASN A 118 2.32 15.44 -6.13
N THR A 119 2.55 15.98 -7.33
CA THR A 119 2.48 17.42 -7.56
C THR A 119 1.06 17.95 -7.33
N TYR A 120 0.03 17.27 -7.85
CA TYR A 120 -1.36 17.66 -7.61
C TYR A 120 -1.74 17.58 -6.13
N LEU A 121 -1.28 16.56 -5.39
CA LEU A 121 -1.48 16.49 -3.94
C LEU A 121 -0.83 17.66 -3.20
N ALA A 122 0.36 18.09 -3.63
CA ALA A 122 1.06 19.25 -3.06
C ALA A 122 0.34 20.56 -3.40
N LEU A 123 -0.19 20.72 -4.63
CA LEU A 123 -1.02 21.87 -5.04
C LEU A 123 -2.33 21.93 -4.26
N ASP A 124 -3.01 20.79 -4.07
CA ASP A 124 -4.23 20.71 -3.28
C ASP A 124 -3.99 21.08 -1.81
N ALA A 125 -2.79 20.81 -1.30
CA ALA A 125 -2.33 21.24 0.03
C ALA A 125 -1.84 22.72 0.06
N ASN A 126 -1.87 23.43 -1.08
CA ASN A 126 -1.42 24.81 -1.25
C ASN A 126 0.06 25.03 -0.85
N LEU A 127 0.94 24.09 -1.23
CA LEU A 127 2.37 24.17 -0.95
C LEU A 127 3.12 24.90 -2.06
N GLU A 128 4.24 25.57 -1.67
CA GLU A 128 5.26 26.00 -2.62
C GLU A 128 6.04 24.78 -3.12
N ILE A 129 6.09 24.58 -4.43
CA ILE A 129 6.73 23.40 -5.02
C ILE A 129 8.04 23.80 -5.68
N LEU A 130 9.14 23.18 -5.22
CA LEU A 130 10.50 23.44 -5.69
C LEU A 130 11.01 22.25 -6.50
N PRO A 131 11.10 22.36 -7.84
CA PRO A 131 11.68 21.29 -8.66
C PRO A 131 13.17 21.16 -8.44
N VAL A 132 13.66 19.90 -8.38
CA VAL A 132 15.10 19.56 -8.27
C VAL A 132 15.40 18.41 -9.22
N PHE A 133 16.39 18.59 -10.08
CA PHE A 133 16.77 17.62 -11.12
C PHE A 133 17.95 16.77 -10.65
N ASN A 134 17.65 15.50 -10.36
CA ASN A 134 18.60 14.56 -9.78
C ASN A 134 19.23 13.65 -10.85
N LYS A 135 20.28 12.94 -10.43
CA LYS A 135 21.03 11.93 -11.22
C LYS A 135 21.74 12.49 -12.45
N ILE A 136 22.22 13.74 -12.37
CA ILE A 136 23.00 14.36 -13.46
C ILE A 136 24.32 13.64 -13.74
N ASP A 137 24.76 12.73 -12.86
CA ASP A 137 25.94 11.87 -13.03
C ASP A 137 25.71 10.71 -14.02
N LEU A 138 24.48 10.42 -14.41
CA LEU A 138 24.18 9.34 -15.34
C LEU A 138 24.48 9.75 -16.79
N PRO A 139 25.02 8.84 -17.62
CA PRO A 139 25.30 9.12 -19.03
C PRO A 139 24.06 9.46 -19.87
N ALA A 140 22.89 9.02 -19.44
CA ALA A 140 21.60 9.26 -20.11
C ALA A 140 20.88 10.52 -19.58
N ALA A 141 21.46 11.23 -18.60
CA ALA A 141 20.84 12.40 -18.02
C ALA A 141 20.76 13.57 -19.02
N ASP A 142 19.59 14.17 -19.13
CA ASP A 142 19.34 15.40 -19.91
C ASP A 142 18.53 16.38 -19.03
N PRO A 143 19.20 17.12 -18.13
CA PRO A 143 18.54 18.06 -17.26
C PRO A 143 17.77 19.16 -18.00
N ALA A 144 18.28 19.60 -19.14
CA ALA A 144 17.63 20.65 -19.93
C ALA A 144 16.27 20.18 -20.46
N LYS A 145 16.20 18.97 -20.97
CA LYS A 145 14.96 18.34 -21.43
C LYS A 145 13.99 18.12 -20.25
N ALA A 146 14.46 17.58 -19.14
CA ALA A 146 13.63 17.31 -17.97
C ALA A 146 13.02 18.61 -17.38
N LYS A 147 13.81 19.70 -17.35
CA LYS A 147 13.32 21.04 -16.95
C LYS A 147 12.20 21.53 -17.86
N GLN A 148 12.39 21.40 -19.18
CA GLN A 148 11.39 21.79 -20.15
C GLN A 148 10.09 20.96 -20.00
N GLU A 149 10.21 19.65 -19.77
CA GLU A 149 9.06 18.78 -19.49
C GLU A 149 8.28 19.23 -18.25
N VAL A 150 8.95 19.61 -17.16
CA VAL A 150 8.29 20.12 -15.95
C VAL A 150 7.54 21.43 -16.23
N GLU A 151 8.14 22.35 -17.00
CA GLU A 151 7.45 23.61 -17.37
C GLU A 151 6.27 23.36 -18.30
N ASP A 152 6.43 22.52 -19.32
CA ASP A 152 5.41 22.31 -20.34
C ASP A 152 4.25 21.45 -19.85
N ILE A 153 4.52 20.43 -19.01
CA ILE A 153 3.53 19.45 -18.55
C ILE A 153 2.89 19.86 -17.22
N ILE A 154 3.72 20.32 -16.27
CA ILE A 154 3.26 20.64 -14.91
C ILE A 154 2.94 22.12 -14.78
N GLY A 155 3.65 22.99 -15.51
CA GLY A 155 3.49 24.44 -15.44
C GLY A 155 4.26 25.09 -14.28
N LEU A 156 5.22 24.38 -13.68
CA LEU A 156 6.09 24.92 -12.63
C LEU A 156 7.33 25.56 -13.24
N PRO A 157 7.79 26.74 -12.75
CA PRO A 157 9.06 27.32 -13.18
C PRO A 157 10.22 26.38 -12.81
N ALA A 158 10.94 25.89 -13.80
CA ALA A 158 11.96 24.87 -13.61
C ALA A 158 13.33 25.18 -14.26
N LEU A 159 13.42 26.17 -15.14
CA LEU A 159 14.66 26.45 -15.90
C LEU A 159 15.84 26.80 -15.01
N ASP A 160 15.59 27.54 -13.90
CA ASP A 160 16.62 27.92 -12.94
C ASP A 160 16.75 26.93 -11.75
N ALA A 161 15.98 25.84 -11.75
CA ALA A 161 15.96 24.88 -10.66
C ALA A 161 17.31 24.12 -10.51
N PRO A 162 17.67 23.72 -9.28
CA PRO A 162 18.94 23.03 -8.99
C PRO A 162 19.09 21.71 -9.74
N GLU A 163 20.28 21.51 -10.33
CA GLU A 163 20.72 20.27 -10.94
C GLU A 163 21.68 19.56 -9.98
N ILE A 164 21.35 18.36 -9.54
CA ILE A 164 22.08 17.66 -8.49
C ILE A 164 22.44 16.21 -8.84
N SER A 165 23.42 15.68 -8.14
CA SER A 165 23.57 14.24 -7.96
C SER A 165 23.55 13.93 -6.46
N ALA A 166 22.43 13.43 -5.95
CA ALA A 166 22.32 13.02 -4.57
C ALA A 166 23.31 11.88 -4.24
N LYS A 167 23.50 10.95 -5.17
CA LYS A 167 24.48 9.85 -5.03
C LYS A 167 25.91 10.34 -4.86
N MET A 168 26.33 11.31 -5.68
CA MET A 168 27.71 11.84 -5.70
C MET A 168 27.88 13.04 -4.78
N GLY A 169 26.83 13.55 -4.16
CA GLY A 169 26.86 14.73 -3.30
C GLY A 169 27.10 16.04 -4.07
N ILE A 170 26.74 16.08 -5.36
CA ILE A 170 26.97 17.26 -6.22
C ILE A 170 25.83 18.26 -6.03
N ASN A 171 26.17 19.51 -5.77
CA ASN A 171 25.29 20.67 -5.71
C ASN A 171 24.12 20.58 -4.70
N ILE A 172 24.27 19.80 -3.64
CA ILE A 172 23.24 19.63 -2.59
C ILE A 172 22.96 20.94 -1.82
N PRO A 173 23.97 21.80 -1.50
CA PRO A 173 23.72 23.08 -0.83
C PRO A 173 22.69 23.96 -1.57
N ALA A 174 22.68 23.94 -2.90
CA ALA A 174 21.73 24.73 -3.68
C ALA A 174 20.26 24.37 -3.39
N VAL A 175 19.97 23.13 -3.02
CA VAL A 175 18.61 22.70 -2.63
C VAL A 175 18.22 23.34 -1.29
N LEU A 176 19.12 23.37 -0.30
CA LEU A 176 18.86 23.99 1.00
C LEU A 176 18.71 25.52 0.87
N ASP A 177 19.55 26.16 0.05
CA ASP A 177 19.45 27.59 -0.24
C ASP A 177 18.12 27.93 -0.91
N ASP A 178 17.67 27.10 -1.84
CA ASP A 178 16.39 27.26 -2.55
C ASP A 178 15.19 27.11 -1.59
N ILE A 179 15.25 26.14 -0.66
CA ILE A 179 14.24 25.96 0.39
C ILE A 179 14.20 27.20 1.30
N VAL A 180 15.35 27.75 1.72
CA VAL A 180 15.42 28.96 2.56
C VAL A 180 14.80 30.14 1.84
N ALA A 181 15.08 30.31 0.54
CA ALA A 181 14.66 31.46 -0.24
C ALA A 181 13.16 31.42 -0.57
N ASN A 182 12.63 30.26 -0.92
CA ASN A 182 11.33 30.16 -1.57
C ASN A 182 10.23 29.49 -0.72
N VAL A 183 10.56 28.57 0.20
CA VAL A 183 9.53 28.02 1.10
C VAL A 183 9.13 29.09 2.13
N PRO A 184 7.84 29.44 2.24
CA PRO A 184 7.41 30.45 3.19
C PRO A 184 7.60 29.98 4.65
N ALA A 185 7.82 30.93 5.53
CA ALA A 185 7.82 30.68 6.96
C ALA A 185 6.40 30.30 7.42
N PRO A 186 6.29 29.39 8.42
CA PRO A 186 4.98 28.98 8.94
C PRO A 186 4.22 30.13 9.58
N GLY A 187 2.90 30.17 9.33
CA GLY A 187 1.96 31.07 9.95
C GLY A 187 1.62 30.70 11.40
N GLY A 188 0.54 31.29 11.93
CA GLY A 188 -0.06 30.96 13.20
C GLY A 188 0.24 31.95 14.33
N ASP A 189 -0.57 31.91 15.40
CA ASP A 189 -0.45 32.76 16.58
C ASP A 189 -0.18 31.90 17.84
N PRO A 190 0.99 32.03 18.50
CA PRO A 190 1.33 31.27 19.70
C PRO A 190 0.38 31.50 20.89
N GLU A 191 -0.31 32.67 20.96
CA GLU A 191 -1.26 33.02 22.02
C GLU A 191 -2.69 32.55 21.74
N ALA A 192 -2.99 32.09 20.52
CA ALA A 192 -4.28 31.54 20.16
C ALA A 192 -4.57 30.20 20.88
N PRO A 193 -5.82 29.72 20.92
CA PRO A 193 -6.12 28.36 21.33
C PRO A 193 -5.34 27.33 20.52
N LEU A 194 -4.80 26.32 21.19
CA LEU A 194 -4.01 25.29 20.53
C LEU A 194 -4.80 24.60 19.41
N GLN A 195 -4.22 24.60 18.22
CA GLN A 195 -4.62 23.77 17.09
C GLN A 195 -3.35 23.11 16.51
N ALA A 196 -3.25 21.78 16.67
CA ALA A 196 -2.15 21.04 16.10
C ALA A 196 -2.67 19.85 15.28
N LEU A 197 -2.08 19.63 14.11
CA LEU A 197 -2.41 18.56 13.19
C LEU A 197 -1.60 17.32 13.53
N ILE A 198 -2.25 16.17 13.77
CA ILE A 198 -1.59 14.87 13.86
C ILE A 198 -1.30 14.39 12.44
N PHE A 199 -0.03 14.24 12.07
CA PHE A 199 0.33 13.68 10.78
C PHE A 199 0.81 12.23 10.84
N ASP A 200 1.28 11.75 12.03
CA ASP A 200 1.61 10.34 12.27
C ASP A 200 1.52 10.02 13.78
N SER A 201 1.54 8.73 14.11
CA SER A 201 1.67 8.23 15.47
C SER A 201 2.38 6.88 15.51
N GLN A 202 3.14 6.64 16.58
CA GLN A 202 3.90 5.41 16.76
C GLN A 202 3.68 4.87 18.18
N TYR A 203 3.45 3.57 18.29
CA TYR A 203 3.41 2.93 19.59
C TYR A 203 4.81 2.52 20.05
N ASP A 204 5.15 2.91 21.26
CA ASP A 204 6.33 2.47 21.98
C ASP A 204 5.93 1.69 23.24
N PRO A 205 6.50 0.50 23.50
CA PRO A 205 6.13 -0.34 24.65
C PRO A 205 6.34 0.35 26.01
N TYR A 206 7.22 1.33 26.10
CA TYR A 206 7.59 2.04 27.35
C TYR A 206 6.90 3.38 27.50
N LEU A 207 6.74 4.12 26.39
CA LEU A 207 6.18 5.47 26.38
C LEU A 207 4.67 5.51 26.05
N GLY A 208 4.14 4.41 25.53
CA GLY A 208 2.79 4.36 24.95
C GLY A 208 2.81 4.97 23.54
N VAL A 209 1.69 5.56 23.12
CA VAL A 209 1.61 6.20 21.81
C VAL A 209 2.39 7.53 21.84
N ILE A 210 3.34 7.65 20.95
CA ILE A 210 4.06 8.88 20.62
C ILE A 210 3.28 9.53 19.48
N VAL A 211 2.82 10.75 19.67
CA VAL A 211 2.04 11.48 18.66
C VAL A 211 2.94 12.49 17.97
N TYR A 212 3.01 12.41 16.65
CA TYR A 212 3.75 13.36 15.81
C TYR A 212 2.78 14.40 15.26
N PHE A 213 3.11 15.65 15.45
CA PHE A 213 2.20 16.74 15.13
C PHE A 213 2.92 17.99 14.62
N ARG A 214 2.16 18.83 13.94
CA ARG A 214 2.50 20.18 13.56
C ARG A 214 1.58 21.17 14.26
N ILE A 215 2.12 22.18 14.94
CA ILE A 215 1.33 23.25 15.55
C ILE A 215 0.97 24.30 14.51
N MET A 216 -0.33 24.48 14.29
CA MET A 216 -0.86 25.56 13.43
C MET A 216 -1.02 26.84 14.24
N ASP A 217 -1.69 26.75 15.40
CA ASP A 217 -1.88 27.84 16.34
C ASP A 217 -1.65 27.38 17.78
N GLY A 218 -1.30 28.31 18.66
CA GLY A 218 -1.16 28.06 20.08
C GLY A 218 0.21 27.49 20.48
N THR A 219 0.25 26.90 21.67
CA THR A 219 1.47 26.35 22.29
C THR A 219 1.13 25.05 23.01
N ILE A 220 2.04 24.07 22.97
CA ILE A 220 1.97 22.83 23.75
C ILE A 220 3.15 22.73 24.71
N ARG A 221 2.90 22.24 25.94
CA ARG A 221 3.92 22.06 26.98
C ARG A 221 3.61 20.90 27.91
N PRO A 222 4.60 20.29 28.54
CA PRO A 222 4.38 19.27 29.54
C PRO A 222 3.45 19.76 30.66
N GLY A 223 2.56 18.88 31.14
CA GLY A 223 1.56 19.18 32.15
C GLY A 223 0.23 19.72 31.62
N MET A 224 0.16 20.18 30.35
CA MET A 224 -1.07 20.61 29.69
C MET A 224 -1.99 19.42 29.44
N THR A 225 -3.29 19.60 29.61
CA THR A 225 -4.28 18.60 29.18
C THR A 225 -4.76 18.93 27.78
N VAL A 226 -4.47 18.04 26.84
CA VAL A 226 -4.90 18.13 25.44
C VAL A 226 -6.14 17.28 25.21
N LYS A 227 -6.92 17.68 24.19
CA LYS A 227 -8.13 16.99 23.73
C LYS A 227 -7.99 16.70 22.22
N MET A 228 -8.25 15.47 21.83
CA MET A 228 -8.41 15.05 20.44
C MET A 228 -9.81 15.45 19.98
N MET A 229 -9.92 16.21 18.89
CA MET A 229 -11.21 16.80 18.51
C MET A 229 -12.15 15.78 17.86
N ALA A 230 -11.63 14.79 17.12
CA ALA A 230 -12.44 13.75 16.47
C ALA A 230 -12.96 12.71 17.48
N THR A 231 -12.09 12.20 18.35
CA THR A 231 -12.45 11.14 19.32
C THR A 231 -12.99 11.69 20.63
N GLY A 232 -12.68 12.96 20.96
CA GLY A 232 -13.02 13.59 22.24
C GLY A 232 -12.13 13.13 23.40
N ALA A 233 -11.17 12.24 23.18
CA ALA A 233 -10.26 11.73 24.20
C ALA A 233 -9.38 12.84 24.78
N GLN A 234 -9.10 12.79 26.08
CA GLN A 234 -8.29 13.80 26.77
C GLN A 234 -7.11 13.13 27.46
N TYR A 235 -5.94 13.76 27.34
CA TYR A 235 -4.69 13.25 27.89
C TYR A 235 -3.83 14.38 28.44
N GLN A 236 -3.10 14.10 29.51
CA GLN A 236 -2.10 15.03 30.04
C GLN A 236 -0.77 14.80 29.33
N VAL A 237 -0.22 15.83 28.69
CA VAL A 237 1.09 15.80 28.07
C VAL A 237 2.16 15.56 29.14
N LEU A 238 2.90 14.48 29.03
CA LEU A 238 4.01 14.15 29.93
C LEU A 238 5.31 14.77 29.43
N GLU A 239 5.52 14.71 28.14
CA GLU A 239 6.73 15.16 27.47
C GLU A 239 6.41 15.64 26.06
N CYS A 240 7.10 16.68 25.60
CA CYS A 240 7.08 17.12 24.21
C CYS A 240 8.51 17.49 23.75
N GLY A 241 8.74 17.54 22.45
CA GLY A 241 10.03 17.88 21.88
C GLY A 241 10.14 17.72 20.38
N TYR A 242 11.36 17.77 19.89
CA TYR A 242 11.71 17.69 18.48
C TYR A 242 12.14 16.28 18.09
N LEU A 243 11.97 15.96 16.81
CA LEU A 243 12.33 14.68 16.22
C LEU A 243 13.75 14.76 15.64
N GLU A 244 14.61 13.85 16.06
CA GLU A 244 15.95 13.67 15.54
C GLU A 244 16.05 12.32 14.80
N PRO A 245 16.98 12.15 13.84
CA PRO A 245 17.08 10.91 13.06
C PRO A 245 17.28 9.65 13.92
N LEU A 246 17.99 9.78 15.04
CA LEU A 246 18.35 8.69 15.95
C LEU A 246 17.63 8.78 17.30
N GLY A 247 16.58 9.59 17.42
CA GLY A 247 15.85 9.72 18.68
C GLY A 247 14.95 10.93 18.77
N MET A 248 14.77 11.40 20.01
CA MET A 248 13.87 12.51 20.34
C MET A 248 14.58 13.46 21.31
N ARG A 249 14.51 14.76 21.04
CA ARG A 249 15.07 15.81 21.90
C ARG A 249 13.95 16.52 22.64
N LYS A 250 13.97 16.45 23.97
CA LYS A 250 12.96 17.10 24.82
C LYS A 250 13.00 18.62 24.73
N ALA A 251 11.82 19.23 24.77
CA ALA A 251 11.64 20.67 24.84
C ALA A 251 10.76 21.07 26.03
N THR A 252 10.89 22.28 26.47
CA THR A 252 10.05 22.86 27.54
C THR A 252 8.68 23.25 27.03
N GLU A 253 8.60 23.64 25.77
CA GLU A 253 7.38 23.96 25.03
C GLU A 253 7.65 23.92 23.53
N LEU A 254 6.60 23.78 22.74
CA LEU A 254 6.57 23.94 21.29
C LEU A 254 5.49 24.95 20.93
N VAL A 255 5.74 25.80 19.93
CA VAL A 255 4.87 26.92 19.57
C VAL A 255 4.36 26.81 18.12
N ALA A 256 3.42 27.67 17.75
CA ALA A 256 2.88 27.75 16.39
C ALA A 256 4.00 27.80 15.35
N GLY A 257 3.90 26.91 14.35
CA GLY A 257 4.89 26.73 13.29
C GLY A 257 5.82 25.54 13.48
N GLU A 258 6.01 25.05 14.68
CA GLU A 258 6.95 23.97 14.98
C GLU A 258 6.35 22.59 14.73
N VAL A 259 7.20 21.65 14.32
CA VAL A 259 6.92 20.22 14.16
C VAL A 259 7.57 19.48 15.33
N GLY A 260 6.86 18.54 15.92
CA GLY A 260 7.41 17.79 17.03
C GLY A 260 6.59 16.59 17.45
N TYR A 261 6.90 16.09 18.62
CA TYR A 261 6.18 14.97 19.25
C TYR A 261 5.71 15.32 20.65
N PHE A 262 4.71 14.59 21.13
CA PHE A 262 4.43 14.47 22.56
C PHE A 262 4.10 13.05 22.96
N THR A 263 4.26 12.76 24.26
CA THR A 263 3.81 11.53 24.90
C THR A 263 2.84 11.85 26.02
N ALA A 264 1.84 10.99 26.21
CA ALA A 264 0.79 11.18 27.23
C ALA A 264 0.28 9.84 27.81
N SER A 265 1.12 8.81 27.82
CA SER A 265 0.76 7.43 28.23
C SER A 265 -0.51 6.90 27.56
N ILE A 266 -0.73 7.27 26.32
CA ILE A 266 -1.87 6.83 25.52
C ILE A 266 -1.68 5.35 25.21
N LYS A 267 -2.67 4.52 25.53
CA LYS A 267 -2.58 3.05 25.34
C LYS A 267 -3.22 2.59 24.04
N THR A 268 -4.06 3.40 23.44
CA THR A 268 -4.87 3.04 22.28
C THR A 268 -4.63 4.02 21.15
N VAL A 269 -4.02 3.58 20.05
CA VAL A 269 -3.78 4.42 18.84
C VAL A 269 -5.11 4.90 18.23
N LYS A 270 -6.19 4.17 18.42
CA LYS A 270 -7.54 4.61 17.98
C LYS A 270 -7.98 5.97 18.53
N ASP A 271 -7.36 6.42 19.62
CA ASP A 271 -7.66 7.74 20.22
C ASP A 271 -6.83 8.87 19.58
N THR A 272 -5.77 8.55 18.84
CA THR A 272 -4.84 9.51 18.19
C THR A 272 -4.82 9.29 16.68
N GLN A 273 -5.96 9.49 16.05
CA GLN A 273 -6.11 9.22 14.62
C GLN A 273 -5.32 10.24 13.79
N VAL A 274 -4.58 9.75 12.80
CA VAL A 274 -3.84 10.59 11.87
C VAL A 274 -4.80 11.52 11.11
N GLY A 275 -4.47 12.82 11.09
CA GLY A 275 -5.32 13.88 10.54
C GLY A 275 -6.29 14.51 11.54
N ASP A 276 -6.37 14.01 12.79
CA ASP A 276 -7.15 14.66 13.84
C ASP A 276 -6.47 15.95 14.33
N THR A 277 -7.25 16.80 14.96
CA THR A 277 -6.80 18.05 15.56
C THR A 277 -6.66 17.91 17.06
N ILE A 278 -5.49 18.31 17.57
CA ILE A 278 -5.22 18.43 19.00
C ILE A 278 -5.55 19.84 19.43
N THR A 279 -6.29 19.98 20.53
CA THR A 279 -6.56 21.28 21.17
C THR A 279 -6.34 21.22 22.68
N GLU A 280 -6.24 22.39 23.33
CA GLU A 280 -6.19 22.47 24.78
C GLU A 280 -7.56 22.19 25.38
N ALA A 281 -7.65 21.29 26.37
CA ALA A 281 -8.94 20.93 26.98
C ALA A 281 -9.57 22.11 27.77
N ALA A 282 -8.75 22.98 28.36
CA ALA A 282 -9.21 24.14 29.11
C ALA A 282 -9.67 25.30 28.21
N ARG A 283 -9.06 25.46 27.03
CA ARG A 283 -9.35 26.52 26.05
C ARG A 283 -9.40 25.92 24.65
N PRO A 284 -10.44 25.14 24.33
CA PRO A 284 -10.52 24.43 23.07
C PRO A 284 -10.69 25.38 21.88
N ALA A 285 -10.08 25.04 20.77
CA ALA A 285 -10.31 25.70 19.49
C ALA A 285 -11.78 25.53 19.04
N ALA A 286 -12.30 26.53 18.34
CA ALA A 286 -13.70 26.54 17.92
C ALA A 286 -14.01 25.49 16.84
N GLN A 287 -13.03 25.17 15.98
CA GLN A 287 -13.17 24.24 14.85
C GLN A 287 -11.95 23.34 14.74
N ALA A 288 -12.14 22.11 14.28
CA ALA A 288 -11.04 21.24 13.88
C ALA A 288 -10.40 21.72 12.58
N LEU A 289 -9.13 21.37 12.37
CA LEU A 289 -8.44 21.59 11.09
C LEU A 289 -9.15 20.80 9.96
N PRO A 290 -9.21 21.34 8.75
CA PRO A 290 -9.88 20.69 7.64
C PRO A 290 -9.10 19.45 7.18
N GLY A 291 -9.81 18.53 6.52
CA GLY A 291 -9.18 17.43 5.79
C GLY A 291 -9.11 16.09 6.53
N TYR A 292 -9.61 15.98 7.78
CA TYR A 292 -9.70 14.67 8.43
C TYR A 292 -10.65 13.73 7.66
N ARG A 293 -10.10 12.62 7.20
CA ARG A 293 -10.87 11.48 6.63
C ARG A 293 -10.20 10.19 7.10
N PRO A 294 -10.95 9.22 7.63
CA PRO A 294 -10.37 7.92 7.95
C PRO A 294 -9.87 7.21 6.69
N ALA A 295 -8.73 6.53 6.79
CA ALA A 295 -8.28 5.65 5.71
C ALA A 295 -9.30 4.54 5.51
N GLN A 296 -9.65 4.26 4.26
CA GLN A 296 -10.58 3.19 3.91
C GLN A 296 -9.83 2.08 3.18
N PRO A 297 -9.83 0.85 3.71
CA PRO A 297 -9.27 -0.28 3.01
C PRO A 297 -9.98 -0.53 1.68
N MET A 298 -9.21 -0.92 0.66
CA MET A 298 -9.68 -1.18 -0.70
C MET A 298 -9.51 -2.63 -1.11
N VAL A 299 -8.52 -3.30 -0.54
CA VAL A 299 -8.18 -4.70 -0.80
C VAL A 299 -8.39 -5.51 0.47
N TYR A 300 -9.02 -6.66 0.34
CA TYR A 300 -9.33 -7.54 1.48
C TYR A 300 -8.83 -8.95 1.19
N CYS A 301 -8.17 -9.57 2.18
CA CYS A 301 -7.88 -11.00 2.14
C CYS A 301 -8.03 -11.63 3.53
N GLY A 302 -8.25 -12.94 3.56
CA GLY A 302 -8.16 -13.73 4.79
C GLY A 302 -6.71 -14.11 5.07
N ILE A 303 -6.25 -13.93 6.30
CA ILE A 303 -4.94 -14.36 6.78
C ILE A 303 -5.13 -15.45 7.82
N TYR A 304 -4.47 -16.58 7.61
CA TYR A 304 -4.53 -17.77 8.46
C TYR A 304 -3.11 -18.23 8.80
N THR A 305 -2.94 -18.88 9.91
CA THR A 305 -1.68 -19.56 10.25
C THR A 305 -1.70 -20.99 9.74
N GLU A 306 -0.56 -21.48 9.23
CA GLU A 306 -0.43 -22.89 8.81
C GLU A 306 -0.72 -23.85 9.99
N ASP A 307 -0.22 -23.52 11.19
CA ASP A 307 -0.58 -24.18 12.43
C ASP A 307 -1.68 -23.43 13.16
N GLY A 308 -2.89 -23.98 13.16
CA GLY A 308 -4.06 -23.37 13.81
C GLY A 308 -3.88 -23.10 15.33
N SER A 309 -2.87 -23.69 15.99
CA SER A 309 -2.54 -23.38 17.38
C SER A 309 -1.94 -21.97 17.55
N LYS A 310 -1.36 -21.39 16.50
CA LYS A 310 -0.79 -20.04 16.46
C LYS A 310 -1.83 -18.93 16.19
N TYR A 311 -3.13 -19.24 16.13
CA TYR A 311 -4.17 -18.22 15.96
C TYR A 311 -4.13 -17.09 17.00
N PRO A 312 -3.90 -17.36 18.33
CA PRO A 312 -3.73 -16.27 19.29
C PRO A 312 -2.51 -15.39 19.00
N ASP A 313 -1.41 -15.99 18.55
CA ASP A 313 -0.18 -15.25 18.21
C ASP A 313 -0.41 -14.34 17.00
N LEU A 314 -1.15 -14.80 15.98
CA LEU A 314 -1.56 -13.99 14.82
C LEU A 314 -2.42 -12.80 15.25
N ARG A 315 -3.37 -13.01 16.18
CA ARG A 315 -4.18 -11.90 16.70
C ARG A 315 -3.31 -10.86 17.38
N ASP A 316 -2.44 -11.29 18.28
CA ASP A 316 -1.57 -10.39 19.05
C ASP A 316 -0.59 -9.64 18.13
N ALA A 317 -0.12 -10.30 17.04
CA ALA A 317 0.71 -9.67 16.02
C ALA A 317 -0.07 -8.60 15.22
N LEU A 318 -1.29 -8.92 14.75
CA LEU A 318 -2.15 -7.97 14.04
C LEU A 318 -2.52 -6.76 14.93
N GLU A 319 -2.83 -6.99 16.22
CA GLU A 319 -3.08 -5.92 17.18
C GLU A 319 -1.85 -4.99 17.33
N LYS A 320 -0.64 -5.56 17.41
CA LYS A 320 0.61 -4.78 17.48
C LYS A 320 0.90 -4.02 16.19
N LEU A 321 0.66 -4.63 15.02
CA LEU A 321 0.82 -3.93 13.75
C LEU A 321 -0.18 -2.78 13.61
N GLN A 322 -1.44 -2.98 14.00
CA GLN A 322 -2.47 -1.94 13.98
C GLN A 322 -2.15 -0.76 14.90
N LEU A 323 -1.33 -0.97 15.96
CA LEU A 323 -0.84 0.12 16.81
C LEU A 323 0.07 1.10 16.04
N ASN A 324 0.72 0.64 14.97
CA ASN A 324 1.63 1.44 14.17
C ASN A 324 1.08 1.73 12.77
N ASP A 325 -0.06 1.15 12.42
CA ASP A 325 -0.69 1.29 11.12
C ASP A 325 -2.21 1.41 11.28
N ALA A 326 -2.68 2.65 11.34
CA ALA A 326 -4.10 2.95 11.54
C ALA A 326 -4.99 2.56 10.34
N SER A 327 -4.38 2.27 9.18
CA SER A 327 -5.09 1.87 7.97
C SER A 327 -5.41 0.38 7.94
N LEU A 328 -4.66 -0.44 8.69
CA LEU A 328 -4.90 -1.87 8.81
C LEU A 328 -6.18 -2.13 9.61
N THR A 329 -7.13 -2.81 8.98
CA THR A 329 -8.35 -3.29 9.65
C THR A 329 -8.36 -4.82 9.64
N PHE A 330 -8.86 -5.44 10.71
CA PHE A 330 -9.02 -6.88 10.74
C PHE A 330 -10.20 -7.30 11.62
N GLU A 331 -10.85 -8.38 11.21
CA GLU A 331 -11.96 -9.00 11.90
C GLU A 331 -11.77 -10.53 11.95
N PRO A 332 -12.22 -11.20 13.03
CA PRO A 332 -12.16 -12.66 13.09
C PRO A 332 -12.90 -13.30 11.93
N GLU A 333 -12.28 -14.28 11.29
CA GLU A 333 -12.85 -15.07 10.21
C GLU A 333 -12.62 -16.55 10.47
N SER A 334 -13.49 -17.39 9.94
CA SER A 334 -13.32 -18.84 9.98
C SER A 334 -13.53 -19.44 8.61
N SER A 335 -12.67 -20.37 8.23
CA SER A 335 -12.75 -21.15 7.01
C SER A 335 -12.88 -22.64 7.37
N VAL A 336 -13.74 -23.36 6.66
CA VAL A 336 -13.88 -24.81 6.83
C VAL A 336 -12.57 -25.53 6.47
N ALA A 337 -11.81 -24.98 5.51
CA ALA A 337 -10.58 -25.55 5.03
C ALA A 337 -9.35 -25.17 5.87
N LEU A 338 -9.29 -23.91 6.36
CA LEU A 338 -8.10 -23.30 7.00
C LEU A 338 -8.26 -23.09 8.52
N GLY A 339 -9.46 -23.29 9.08
CA GLY A 339 -9.74 -23.05 10.48
C GLY A 339 -9.99 -21.57 10.81
N PHE A 340 -9.47 -21.10 11.97
CA PHE A 340 -9.62 -19.74 12.42
C PHE A 340 -8.51 -18.84 11.87
N GLY A 341 -8.89 -17.63 11.45
CA GLY A 341 -8.01 -16.60 10.93
C GLY A 341 -8.63 -15.22 11.07
N PHE A 342 -8.15 -14.28 10.27
CA PHE A 342 -8.65 -12.90 10.25
C PHE A 342 -8.88 -12.44 8.83
N ARG A 343 -10.01 -11.77 8.60
CA ARG A 343 -10.27 -10.99 7.40
C ARG A 343 -9.61 -9.64 7.58
N CYS A 344 -8.59 -9.35 6.77
CA CYS A 344 -7.82 -8.12 6.85
C CYS A 344 -8.13 -7.21 5.67
N GLY A 345 -8.18 -5.90 5.92
CA GLY A 345 -8.36 -4.85 4.93
C GLY A 345 -7.11 -4.00 4.82
N PHE A 346 -6.71 -3.69 3.57
CA PHE A 346 -5.47 -3.01 3.20
C PHE A 346 -5.75 -1.86 2.24
N LEU A 347 -4.86 -0.86 2.20
CA LEU A 347 -4.96 0.27 1.26
C LEU A 347 -4.77 -0.15 -0.20
N GLY A 348 -3.90 -1.15 -0.44
CA GLY A 348 -3.59 -1.68 -1.77
C GLY A 348 -2.80 -2.98 -1.67
N MET A 349 -2.30 -3.47 -2.79
CA MET A 349 -1.54 -4.73 -2.84
C MET A 349 -0.18 -4.63 -2.16
N LEU A 350 0.55 -3.54 -2.41
CA LEU A 350 1.85 -3.34 -1.76
C LEU A 350 1.71 -3.27 -0.24
N HIS A 351 0.66 -2.60 0.26
CA HIS A 351 0.38 -2.57 1.68
C HIS A 351 0.10 -3.98 2.24
N MET A 352 -0.68 -4.80 1.52
CA MET A 352 -0.95 -6.19 1.90
C MET A 352 0.35 -7.02 2.00
N GLU A 353 1.20 -6.93 0.99
CA GLU A 353 2.48 -7.64 0.96
C GLU A 353 3.40 -7.23 2.12
N ILE A 354 3.48 -5.93 2.40
CA ILE A 354 4.29 -5.41 3.51
C ILE A 354 3.78 -5.96 4.85
N ILE A 355 2.48 -5.93 5.10
CA ILE A 355 1.90 -6.48 6.34
C ILE A 355 2.15 -7.98 6.45
N GLN A 356 2.00 -8.73 5.35
CA GLN A 356 2.29 -10.16 5.32
C GLN A 356 3.76 -10.43 5.66
N GLU A 357 4.71 -9.79 4.98
CA GLU A 357 6.13 -9.97 5.25
C GLU A 357 6.52 -9.57 6.68
N ARG A 358 5.89 -8.53 7.24
CA ARG A 358 6.10 -8.14 8.63
C ARG A 358 5.60 -9.19 9.61
N LEU A 359 4.42 -9.78 9.37
CA LEU A 359 3.89 -10.86 10.19
C LEU A 359 4.82 -12.10 10.15
N GLU A 360 5.37 -12.42 8.97
CA GLU A 360 6.29 -13.54 8.79
C GLU A 360 7.65 -13.27 9.46
N ARG A 361 8.26 -12.09 9.26
CA ARG A 361 9.62 -11.78 9.71
C ARG A 361 9.71 -11.30 11.17
N GLU A 362 8.80 -10.40 11.58
CA GLU A 362 8.84 -9.79 12.92
C GLU A 362 8.21 -10.71 13.98
N PHE A 363 7.25 -11.58 13.60
CA PHE A 363 6.48 -12.40 14.52
C PHE A 363 6.67 -13.91 14.32
N ASP A 364 7.49 -14.34 13.36
CA ASP A 364 7.80 -15.76 13.06
C ASP A 364 6.54 -16.60 12.82
N LEU A 365 5.63 -16.06 11.98
CA LEU A 365 4.38 -16.71 11.63
C LEU A 365 4.43 -17.25 10.21
N ASP A 366 4.14 -18.53 10.03
CA ASP A 366 3.89 -19.13 8.72
C ASP A 366 2.44 -18.86 8.33
N LEU A 367 2.23 -18.10 7.25
CA LEU A 367 0.93 -17.59 6.88
C LEU A 367 0.37 -18.23 5.60
N ILE A 368 -0.95 -18.39 5.60
CA ILE A 368 -1.74 -18.71 4.41
C ILE A 368 -2.68 -17.54 4.16
N THR A 369 -2.54 -16.90 2.99
CA THR A 369 -3.43 -15.84 2.55
C THR A 369 -4.47 -16.35 1.56
N THR A 370 -5.69 -15.81 1.60
CA THR A 370 -6.70 -16.08 0.57
C THR A 370 -6.52 -15.15 -0.62
N LEU A 371 -7.21 -15.42 -1.71
CA LEU A 371 -7.20 -14.52 -2.87
C LEU A 371 -7.66 -13.11 -2.45
N PRO A 372 -6.91 -12.06 -2.81
CA PRO A 372 -7.33 -10.69 -2.57
C PRO A 372 -8.67 -10.40 -3.26
N SER A 373 -9.50 -9.60 -2.64
CA SER A 373 -10.79 -9.19 -3.19
C SER A 373 -11.05 -7.72 -2.88
N VAL A 374 -11.93 -7.11 -3.67
CA VAL A 374 -12.47 -5.77 -3.42
C VAL A 374 -13.82 -5.88 -2.71
N ILE A 375 -14.34 -4.78 -2.18
CA ILE A 375 -15.72 -4.73 -1.70
C ILE A 375 -16.66 -4.64 -2.90
N TYR A 376 -17.66 -5.52 -2.93
CA TYR A 376 -18.77 -5.45 -3.87
C TYR A 376 -20.03 -4.95 -3.14
N GLU A 377 -20.90 -4.23 -3.84
CA GLU A 377 -22.22 -3.87 -3.35
C GLU A 377 -23.26 -4.70 -4.09
N VAL A 378 -24.09 -5.41 -3.33
CA VAL A 378 -25.12 -6.31 -3.90
C VAL A 378 -26.49 -5.87 -3.37
N ASP A 379 -27.34 -5.42 -4.28
CA ASP A 379 -28.74 -5.14 -4.00
C ASP A 379 -29.54 -6.43 -4.09
N LYS A 380 -30.21 -6.78 -3.02
CA LYS A 380 -31.11 -7.94 -2.98
C LYS A 380 -32.50 -7.59 -3.49
N SER A 381 -33.24 -8.61 -3.90
CA SER A 381 -34.64 -8.48 -4.36
C SER A 381 -35.59 -7.95 -3.28
N ASP A 382 -35.19 -7.99 -2.00
CA ASP A 382 -35.93 -7.42 -0.86
C ASP A 382 -35.68 -5.93 -0.65
N GLY A 383 -34.84 -5.30 -1.49
CA GLY A 383 -34.47 -3.88 -1.41
C GLY A 383 -33.34 -3.58 -0.43
N THR A 384 -32.69 -4.57 0.16
CA THR A 384 -31.52 -4.38 1.03
C THR A 384 -30.23 -4.40 0.20
N THR A 385 -29.29 -3.47 0.51
CA THR A 385 -27.94 -3.47 -0.06
C THR A 385 -26.97 -4.11 0.92
N VAL A 386 -26.21 -5.09 0.49
CA VAL A 386 -25.17 -5.77 1.28
C VAL A 386 -23.81 -5.47 0.69
N ARG A 387 -22.86 -5.08 1.52
CA ARG A 387 -21.44 -5.00 1.15
C ARG A 387 -20.79 -6.36 1.34
N VAL A 388 -20.14 -6.84 0.29
CA VAL A 388 -19.53 -8.16 0.23
C VAL A 388 -18.02 -7.98 0.01
N ASP A 389 -17.25 -8.20 1.02
CA ASP A 389 -15.79 -8.22 1.02
C ASP A 389 -15.24 -9.66 0.92
N ASN A 390 -16.04 -10.65 1.37
CA ASN A 390 -15.71 -12.06 1.35
C ASN A 390 -16.64 -12.82 0.39
N PRO A 391 -16.11 -13.62 -0.56
CA PRO A 391 -16.91 -14.45 -1.46
C PRO A 391 -17.91 -15.38 -0.74
N HIS A 392 -17.58 -15.80 0.50
CA HIS A 392 -18.49 -16.63 1.30
C HIS A 392 -19.84 -15.95 1.56
N ASN A 393 -19.81 -14.63 1.77
CA ASN A 393 -20.98 -13.79 2.09
C ASN A 393 -21.78 -13.37 0.84
N TYR A 394 -21.36 -13.81 -0.37
CA TYR A 394 -22.05 -13.46 -1.60
C TYR A 394 -23.45 -14.11 -1.62
N PRO A 395 -24.53 -13.32 -1.80
CA PRO A 395 -25.89 -13.84 -1.73
C PRO A 395 -26.17 -14.89 -2.83
N ASP A 396 -27.18 -15.74 -2.58
CA ASP A 396 -27.68 -16.65 -3.60
C ASP A 396 -28.09 -15.86 -4.86
N PRO A 397 -27.70 -16.29 -6.08
CA PRO A 397 -28.05 -15.61 -7.32
C PRO A 397 -29.55 -15.33 -7.49
N ALA A 398 -30.42 -16.15 -6.93
CA ALA A 398 -31.87 -15.95 -6.98
C ALA A 398 -32.35 -14.75 -6.13
N LEU A 399 -31.58 -14.31 -5.18
CA LEU A 399 -31.88 -13.18 -4.30
C LEU A 399 -31.24 -11.87 -4.74
N ILE A 400 -30.39 -11.88 -5.78
CA ILE A 400 -29.68 -10.71 -6.28
C ILE A 400 -30.56 -9.98 -7.30
N ALA A 401 -30.85 -8.71 -7.05
CA ALA A 401 -31.46 -7.83 -8.03
C ALA A 401 -30.37 -7.20 -8.93
N GLU A 402 -29.30 -6.68 -8.33
CA GLU A 402 -28.19 -6.02 -9.00
C GLU A 402 -26.89 -6.16 -8.21
N ALA A 403 -25.75 -6.29 -8.88
CA ALA A 403 -24.44 -6.31 -8.25
C ALA A 403 -23.56 -5.22 -8.84
N ARG A 404 -22.79 -4.56 -7.97
CA ARG A 404 -21.90 -3.44 -8.34
C ARG A 404 -20.48 -3.71 -7.88
N GLU A 405 -19.53 -3.32 -8.71
CA GLU A 405 -18.10 -3.37 -8.42
C GLU A 405 -17.48 -1.97 -8.43
N PRO A 406 -16.43 -1.72 -7.62
CA PRO A 406 -15.71 -0.45 -7.61
C PRO A 406 -14.89 -0.29 -8.89
N TYR A 407 -14.93 0.91 -9.47
CA TYR A 407 -14.11 1.33 -10.60
C TYR A 407 -13.03 2.30 -10.12
N ALA A 408 -11.88 2.28 -10.80
CA ALA A 408 -10.84 3.27 -10.62
C ALA A 408 -10.70 4.13 -11.89
N LYS A 409 -10.42 5.41 -11.68
CA LYS A 409 -9.87 6.29 -12.71
C LYS A 409 -8.38 5.99 -12.78
N VAL A 410 -7.91 5.65 -13.96
CA VAL A 410 -6.54 5.24 -14.22
C VAL A 410 -5.91 6.23 -15.19
N SER A 411 -4.74 6.75 -14.83
CA SER A 411 -3.87 7.54 -15.68
C SER A 411 -2.60 6.73 -15.99
N ILE A 412 -2.31 6.58 -17.28
CA ILE A 412 -1.11 5.89 -17.76
C ILE A 412 -0.31 6.87 -18.61
N ILE A 413 0.91 7.18 -18.18
CA ILE A 413 1.85 8.00 -18.96
C ILE A 413 2.88 7.08 -19.60
N ALA A 414 3.06 7.24 -20.91
CA ALA A 414 4.00 6.43 -21.68
C ALA A 414 4.44 7.13 -22.97
N PRO A 415 5.57 6.75 -23.57
CA PRO A 415 5.90 7.18 -24.92
C PRO A 415 4.87 6.71 -25.95
N PRO A 416 4.57 7.52 -27.00
CA PRO A 416 3.55 7.25 -28.01
C PRO A 416 3.68 5.86 -28.69
N ASP A 417 4.91 5.36 -28.81
CA ASP A 417 5.22 4.06 -29.44
C ASP A 417 4.56 2.88 -28.69
N TYR A 418 4.30 3.01 -27.39
CA TYR A 418 3.73 1.97 -26.57
C TYR A 418 2.20 2.01 -26.47
N VAL A 419 1.55 3.07 -26.97
CA VAL A 419 0.07 3.21 -26.93
C VAL A 419 -0.60 2.00 -27.57
N GLY A 420 -0.05 1.49 -28.68
CA GLY A 420 -0.55 0.29 -29.38
C GLY A 420 -0.51 -0.99 -28.54
N ASN A 421 0.35 -1.07 -27.52
CA ASN A 421 0.45 -2.20 -26.60
C ASN A 421 -0.43 -2.00 -25.35
N ILE A 422 -0.57 -0.76 -24.89
CA ILE A 422 -1.32 -0.40 -23.68
C ILE A 422 -2.84 -0.50 -23.90
N MET A 423 -3.33 0.06 -25.01
CA MET A 423 -4.78 0.10 -25.27
C MET A 423 -5.44 -1.29 -25.30
N PRO A 424 -4.91 -2.30 -26.01
CA PRO A 424 -5.46 -3.66 -25.96
C PRO A 424 -5.42 -4.25 -24.55
N MET A 425 -4.33 -4.02 -23.78
CA MET A 425 -4.21 -4.49 -22.42
C MET A 425 -5.32 -3.93 -21.52
N CYS A 426 -5.59 -2.62 -21.60
CA CYS A 426 -6.67 -2.00 -20.85
C CYS A 426 -8.04 -2.54 -21.28
N GLN A 427 -8.26 -2.81 -22.58
CA GLN A 427 -9.50 -3.41 -23.07
C GLN A 427 -9.67 -4.86 -22.58
N GLU A 428 -8.62 -5.67 -22.57
CA GLU A 428 -8.61 -7.01 -21.97
C GLU A 428 -9.04 -6.98 -20.50
N ARG A 429 -8.74 -5.89 -19.77
CA ARG A 429 -9.09 -5.64 -18.37
C ARG A 429 -10.41 -4.87 -18.21
N ARG A 430 -11.31 -4.93 -19.18
CA ARG A 430 -12.61 -4.26 -19.18
C ARG A 430 -12.50 -2.73 -19.00
N GLY A 431 -11.36 -2.16 -19.35
CA GLY A 431 -11.11 -0.73 -19.27
C GLY A 431 -11.94 0.06 -20.26
N ILE A 432 -12.59 1.12 -19.76
CA ILE A 432 -13.36 2.07 -20.56
C ILE A 432 -12.44 3.24 -20.87
N PHE A 433 -12.03 3.35 -22.11
CA PHE A 433 -11.24 4.49 -22.60
C PHE A 433 -12.01 5.80 -22.43
N LYS A 434 -11.36 6.83 -21.91
CA LYS A 434 -11.92 8.16 -21.73
C LYS A 434 -11.27 9.16 -22.63
N GLU A 435 -9.99 9.33 -22.49
CA GLU A 435 -9.26 10.38 -23.18
C GLU A 435 -7.82 9.96 -23.44
N LYS A 436 -7.23 10.54 -24.48
CA LYS A 436 -5.82 10.47 -24.78
C LYS A 436 -5.31 11.90 -24.95
N GLN A 437 -4.39 12.30 -24.11
CA GLN A 437 -3.76 13.61 -24.14
C GLN A 437 -2.28 13.46 -24.47
N TYR A 438 -1.81 14.26 -25.43
CA TYR A 438 -0.37 14.40 -25.66
C TYR A 438 0.15 15.47 -24.70
N LEU A 439 0.99 15.05 -23.76
CA LEU A 439 1.63 15.96 -22.81
C LEU A 439 2.72 16.76 -23.54
N ASP A 440 3.50 16.04 -24.37
CA ASP A 440 4.47 16.61 -25.29
C ASP A 440 4.65 15.74 -26.56
N THR A 441 5.75 15.94 -27.31
CA THR A 441 6.06 15.14 -28.50
C THR A 441 6.51 13.72 -28.18
N HIS A 442 6.90 13.44 -26.93
CA HIS A 442 7.49 12.18 -26.47
C HIS A 442 6.62 11.45 -25.44
N LEU A 443 5.65 12.12 -24.83
CA LEU A 443 4.80 11.57 -23.77
C LEU A 443 3.31 11.72 -24.08
N VAL A 444 2.58 10.66 -23.79
CA VAL A 444 1.13 10.58 -23.91
C VAL A 444 0.55 10.11 -22.59
N GLU A 445 -0.51 10.76 -22.15
CA GLU A 445 -1.34 10.32 -21.04
C GLU A 445 -2.62 9.67 -21.57
N LEU A 446 -2.93 8.50 -21.06
CA LEU A 446 -4.12 7.72 -21.37
C LEU A 446 -5.01 7.62 -20.15
N HIS A 447 -6.21 8.14 -20.23
CA HIS A 447 -7.20 8.05 -19.16
C HIS A 447 -8.19 6.92 -19.41
N TYR A 448 -8.29 6.03 -18.42
CA TYR A 448 -9.21 4.91 -18.42
C TYR A 448 -10.06 4.88 -17.15
N GLN A 449 -11.18 4.18 -17.23
CA GLN A 449 -11.91 3.70 -16.06
C GLN A 449 -11.88 2.17 -16.10
N ILE A 450 -11.25 1.56 -15.09
CA ILE A 450 -11.03 0.12 -15.04
C ILE A 450 -11.63 -0.40 -13.72
N PRO A 451 -12.31 -1.56 -13.71
CA PRO A 451 -12.72 -2.18 -12.46
C PRO A 451 -11.52 -2.41 -11.55
N LEU A 452 -11.63 -2.03 -10.28
CA LEU A 452 -10.52 -2.12 -9.33
C LEU A 452 -9.96 -3.55 -9.23
N ASN A 453 -10.83 -4.55 -9.27
CA ASN A 453 -10.44 -5.95 -9.24
C ASN A 453 -9.56 -6.41 -10.43
N GLU A 454 -9.57 -5.68 -11.55
CA GLU A 454 -8.71 -5.96 -12.70
C GLU A 454 -7.34 -5.25 -12.61
N ILE A 455 -7.18 -4.33 -11.63
CA ILE A 455 -5.93 -3.58 -11.41
C ILE A 455 -5.08 -4.25 -10.34
N ILE A 456 -5.72 -4.74 -9.27
CA ILE A 456 -5.05 -5.17 -8.04
C ILE A 456 -4.16 -6.42 -8.20
N TYR A 457 -4.26 -7.19 -9.26
CA TYR A 457 -3.46 -8.41 -9.40
C TYR A 457 -2.12 -8.15 -10.10
N ASP A 458 -2.10 -8.12 -11.41
CA ASP A 458 -0.89 -8.12 -12.24
C ASP A 458 -0.83 -6.94 -13.24
N PHE A 459 -1.72 -5.95 -13.09
CA PHE A 459 -1.84 -4.85 -14.06
C PHE A 459 -0.54 -4.06 -14.21
N PHE A 460 0.10 -3.73 -13.09
CA PHE A 460 1.32 -2.93 -13.08
C PHE A 460 2.49 -3.67 -13.73
N ASP A 461 2.65 -4.96 -13.41
CA ASP A 461 3.72 -5.77 -13.99
C ASP A 461 3.48 -6.06 -15.47
N ALA A 462 2.24 -6.32 -15.85
CA ALA A 462 1.85 -6.44 -17.25
C ALA A 462 2.10 -5.14 -18.04
N LEU A 463 1.83 -3.98 -17.43
CA LEU A 463 2.10 -2.67 -18.02
C LEU A 463 3.60 -2.47 -18.22
N LYS A 464 4.42 -2.69 -17.18
CA LYS A 464 5.89 -2.60 -17.25
C LYS A 464 6.46 -3.56 -18.30
N ALA A 465 6.02 -4.81 -18.31
CA ALA A 465 6.49 -5.80 -19.28
C ALA A 465 6.19 -5.39 -20.73
N ARG A 466 4.95 -4.92 -21.01
CA ARG A 466 4.53 -4.52 -22.36
C ARG A 466 5.14 -3.20 -22.82
N THR A 467 5.65 -2.40 -21.92
CA THR A 467 6.26 -1.08 -22.20
C THR A 467 7.75 -1.03 -21.90
N LYS A 468 8.38 -2.17 -21.57
CA LYS A 468 9.80 -2.27 -21.19
C LYS A 468 10.19 -1.34 -20.03
N GLY A 469 9.24 -1.08 -19.13
CA GLY A 469 9.42 -0.21 -17.97
C GLY A 469 9.20 1.28 -18.23
N TYR A 470 8.86 1.68 -19.48
CA TYR A 470 8.69 3.10 -19.82
C TYR A 470 7.32 3.68 -19.49
N ALA A 471 6.34 2.86 -19.10
CA ALA A 471 5.05 3.38 -18.69
C ALA A 471 4.95 3.47 -17.18
N SER A 472 4.40 4.57 -16.70
CA SER A 472 4.02 4.78 -15.32
C SER A 472 2.50 4.78 -15.16
N LEU A 473 2.04 4.41 -13.98
CA LEU A 473 0.63 4.21 -13.62
C LEU A 473 0.30 4.99 -12.36
N ASP A 474 -0.83 5.69 -12.40
CA ASP A 474 -1.53 6.18 -11.22
C ASP A 474 -3.01 5.80 -11.30
N TYR A 475 -3.64 5.57 -10.15
CA TYR A 475 -5.07 5.29 -10.12
C TYR A 475 -5.75 5.82 -8.87
N GLN A 476 -7.01 6.19 -9.01
CA GLN A 476 -7.86 6.64 -7.91
C GLN A 476 -9.20 5.91 -7.96
N VAL A 477 -9.59 5.29 -6.85
CA VAL A 477 -10.92 4.66 -6.75
C VAL A 477 -12.01 5.71 -6.90
N SER A 478 -13.02 5.42 -7.71
CA SER A 478 -14.09 6.35 -8.06
C SER A 478 -15.46 5.86 -7.59
N ASP A 479 -16.25 5.35 -8.50
CA ASP A 479 -17.65 5.02 -8.30
C ASP A 479 -17.90 3.50 -8.37
N TYR A 480 -19.01 3.06 -7.80
CA TYR A 480 -19.49 1.70 -7.96
C TYR A 480 -20.39 1.60 -9.19
N ARG A 481 -20.21 0.57 -10.01
CA ARG A 481 -20.99 0.34 -11.23
C ARG A 481 -21.55 -1.04 -11.29
N VAL A 482 -22.75 -1.12 -11.87
CA VAL A 482 -23.43 -2.38 -12.14
C VAL A 482 -22.59 -3.26 -13.04
N SER A 483 -22.46 -4.52 -12.66
CA SER A 483 -21.67 -5.51 -13.37
C SER A 483 -22.24 -6.91 -13.19
N ASP A 484 -22.10 -7.75 -14.22
CA ASP A 484 -22.54 -9.15 -14.17
C ASP A 484 -21.52 -10.00 -13.40
N LEU A 485 -21.63 -9.94 -12.07
CA LEU A 485 -20.74 -10.62 -11.15
C LEU A 485 -21.25 -12.00 -10.79
N VAL A 486 -20.36 -12.96 -10.73
CA VAL A 486 -20.66 -14.33 -10.32
C VAL A 486 -19.65 -14.81 -9.27
N LYS A 487 -20.14 -15.57 -8.29
CA LYS A 487 -19.30 -16.31 -7.37
C LYS A 487 -18.87 -17.61 -8.03
N VAL A 488 -17.58 -17.89 -7.99
CA VAL A 488 -16.97 -19.15 -8.42
C VAL A 488 -16.52 -19.93 -7.20
N ASP A 489 -17.10 -21.09 -6.98
CA ASP A 489 -16.72 -22.00 -5.91
C ASP A 489 -15.72 -23.04 -6.43
N LEU A 490 -14.62 -23.24 -5.68
CA LEU A 490 -13.63 -24.28 -5.95
C LEU A 490 -13.96 -25.52 -5.12
N LEU A 491 -13.98 -26.68 -5.78
CA LEU A 491 -14.25 -27.97 -5.14
C LEU A 491 -13.06 -28.92 -5.37
N LEU A 492 -12.55 -29.50 -4.29
CA LEU A 492 -11.54 -30.54 -4.30
C LEU A 492 -12.16 -31.85 -3.82
N ASN A 493 -12.10 -32.88 -4.65
CA ASN A 493 -12.73 -34.16 -4.39
C ASN A 493 -14.26 -34.10 -4.11
N GLY A 494 -14.91 -32.99 -4.48
CA GLY A 494 -16.32 -32.72 -4.23
C GLY A 494 -16.59 -31.83 -3.04
N ASP A 495 -15.60 -31.57 -2.19
CA ASP A 495 -15.70 -30.68 -1.04
C ASP A 495 -15.32 -29.26 -1.45
N GLN A 496 -16.12 -28.27 -1.03
CA GLN A 496 -15.88 -26.86 -1.32
C GLN A 496 -14.69 -26.35 -0.49
N VAL A 497 -13.77 -25.66 -1.15
CA VAL A 497 -12.66 -24.95 -0.52
C VAL A 497 -12.97 -23.46 -0.58
N ASP A 498 -13.59 -22.95 0.47
CA ASP A 498 -14.06 -21.57 0.60
C ASP A 498 -12.94 -20.54 0.43
N ALA A 499 -11.75 -20.82 0.98
CA ALA A 499 -10.56 -19.97 0.86
C ALA A 499 -10.08 -19.74 -0.60
N LEU A 500 -10.45 -20.60 -1.54
CA LEU A 500 -10.12 -20.46 -2.96
C LEU A 500 -11.31 -19.97 -3.80
N SER A 501 -12.47 -19.75 -3.19
CA SER A 501 -13.63 -19.17 -3.87
C SER A 501 -13.39 -17.69 -4.16
N PHE A 502 -13.90 -17.21 -5.29
CA PHE A 502 -13.72 -15.80 -5.68
C PHE A 502 -14.95 -15.25 -6.43
N ILE A 503 -15.06 -13.93 -6.48
CA ILE A 503 -16.05 -13.21 -7.27
C ILE A 503 -15.37 -12.63 -8.51
N ALA A 504 -15.97 -12.80 -9.67
CA ALA A 504 -15.46 -12.27 -10.93
C ALA A 504 -16.61 -11.90 -11.87
N HIS A 505 -16.30 -11.06 -12.87
CA HIS A 505 -17.21 -10.83 -13.98
C HIS A 505 -17.45 -12.15 -14.75
N ARG A 506 -18.69 -12.40 -15.17
CA ARG A 506 -19.10 -13.66 -15.82
C ARG A 506 -18.21 -14.04 -16.99
N ASP A 507 -17.85 -13.08 -17.86
CA ASP A 507 -17.04 -13.33 -19.05
C ASP A 507 -15.60 -13.77 -18.70
N LYS A 508 -15.08 -13.38 -17.54
CA LYS A 508 -13.72 -13.72 -17.07
C LYS A 508 -13.69 -14.96 -16.17
N ALA A 509 -14.83 -15.31 -15.58
CA ALA A 509 -14.93 -16.37 -14.59
C ALA A 509 -14.40 -17.73 -15.10
N TYR A 510 -14.72 -18.10 -16.34
CA TYR A 510 -14.25 -19.37 -16.92
C TYR A 510 -12.73 -19.41 -17.11
N ALA A 511 -12.15 -18.37 -17.72
CA ALA A 511 -10.73 -18.34 -18.01
C ALA A 511 -9.89 -18.36 -16.71
N ARG A 512 -10.30 -17.57 -15.71
CA ARG A 512 -9.65 -17.53 -14.39
C ARG A 512 -9.80 -18.85 -13.64
N ALA A 513 -11.01 -19.40 -13.58
CA ALA A 513 -11.29 -20.68 -12.95
C ALA A 513 -10.45 -21.83 -13.55
N ARG A 514 -10.29 -21.84 -14.88
CA ARG A 514 -9.48 -22.83 -15.58
C ARG A 514 -8.00 -22.74 -15.19
N ARG A 515 -7.43 -21.55 -15.20
CA ARG A 515 -6.02 -21.32 -14.78
C ARG A 515 -5.80 -21.78 -13.34
N ILE A 516 -6.70 -21.42 -12.42
CA ILE A 516 -6.63 -21.87 -11.01
C ILE A 516 -6.66 -23.40 -10.93
N CYS A 517 -7.57 -24.08 -11.64
CA CYS A 517 -7.64 -25.54 -11.65
C CYS A 517 -6.35 -26.18 -12.20
N GLU A 518 -5.75 -25.60 -13.25
CA GLU A 518 -4.49 -26.06 -13.85
C GLU A 518 -3.32 -25.92 -12.84
N LYS A 519 -3.16 -24.77 -12.20
CA LYS A 519 -2.11 -24.55 -11.17
C LYS A 519 -2.30 -25.44 -9.94
N LEU A 520 -3.50 -25.58 -9.44
CA LEU A 520 -3.78 -26.52 -8.32
C LEU A 520 -3.40 -27.95 -8.70
N LYS A 521 -3.68 -28.38 -9.93
CA LYS A 521 -3.28 -29.73 -10.40
C LYS A 521 -1.77 -29.91 -10.46
N GLU A 522 -1.01 -28.88 -10.75
CA GLU A 522 0.46 -28.90 -10.80
C GLU A 522 1.06 -29.00 -9.40
N ASN A 523 0.47 -28.29 -8.43
CA ASN A 523 1.03 -28.13 -7.08
C ASN A 523 0.47 -29.12 -6.06
N ILE A 524 -0.70 -29.72 -6.29
CA ILE A 524 -1.25 -30.73 -5.40
C ILE A 524 -0.54 -32.07 -5.66
N PRO A 525 0.11 -32.69 -4.66
CA PRO A 525 0.82 -33.93 -4.82
C PRO A 525 -0.14 -35.09 -5.10
N ARG A 526 0.29 -36.02 -5.97
CA ARG A 526 -0.49 -37.22 -6.29
C ARG A 526 -0.67 -38.08 -5.05
N GLN A 527 -1.93 -38.45 -4.79
CA GLN A 527 -2.30 -39.35 -3.70
C GLN A 527 -2.68 -40.76 -4.25
N MET A 528 -3.04 -41.67 -3.34
CA MET A 528 -3.42 -43.05 -3.70
C MET A 528 -4.76 -43.11 -4.47
N PHE A 529 -5.51 -42.01 -4.50
CA PHE A 529 -6.76 -41.84 -5.27
C PHE A 529 -6.67 -40.61 -6.18
N GLU A 530 -7.54 -40.52 -7.16
CA GLU A 530 -7.63 -39.33 -8.01
C GLU A 530 -8.37 -38.21 -7.31
N ILE A 531 -7.86 -36.97 -7.46
CA ILE A 531 -8.44 -35.77 -6.89
C ILE A 531 -9.01 -34.94 -8.03
N PRO A 532 -10.34 -34.91 -8.22
CA PRO A 532 -10.97 -33.97 -9.14
C PRO A 532 -10.93 -32.58 -8.54
N ILE A 533 -10.46 -31.61 -9.31
CA ILE A 533 -10.46 -30.18 -9.04
C ILE A 533 -11.53 -29.58 -9.93
N GLN A 534 -12.51 -28.90 -9.37
CA GLN A 534 -13.64 -28.37 -10.10
C GLN A 534 -13.91 -26.93 -9.69
N ALA A 535 -14.27 -26.10 -10.66
CA ALA A 535 -14.79 -24.77 -10.39
C ALA A 535 -16.27 -24.72 -10.84
N ALA A 536 -17.13 -24.17 -9.99
CA ALA A 536 -18.57 -24.15 -10.23
C ALA A 536 -19.18 -22.76 -9.98
N ILE A 537 -20.19 -22.41 -10.74
CA ILE A 537 -21.06 -21.24 -10.55
C ILE A 537 -22.46 -21.74 -10.26
N GLY A 538 -23.00 -21.44 -9.06
CA GLY A 538 -24.35 -21.87 -8.68
C GLY A 538 -24.54 -23.40 -8.81
N GLY A 539 -23.52 -24.20 -8.47
CA GLY A 539 -23.53 -25.66 -8.57
C GLY A 539 -23.23 -26.23 -9.97
N LYS A 540 -23.17 -25.39 -11.01
CA LYS A 540 -22.81 -25.83 -12.38
C LYS A 540 -21.29 -25.77 -12.55
N VAL A 541 -20.65 -26.92 -12.79
CA VAL A 541 -19.22 -27.01 -13.06
C VAL A 541 -18.88 -26.31 -14.38
N ILE A 542 -17.98 -25.33 -14.34
CA ILE A 542 -17.51 -24.56 -15.49
C ILE A 542 -16.09 -24.97 -15.91
N ALA A 543 -15.22 -25.37 -14.98
CA ALA A 543 -13.89 -25.87 -15.27
C ALA A 543 -13.60 -27.13 -14.44
N ARG A 544 -12.79 -28.02 -14.98
CA ARG A 544 -12.42 -29.27 -14.30
C ARG A 544 -11.04 -29.73 -14.72
N GLU A 545 -10.22 -30.05 -13.70
CA GLU A 545 -8.95 -30.75 -13.83
C GLU A 545 -8.91 -31.97 -12.88
N THR A 546 -7.93 -32.84 -13.03
CA THR A 546 -7.83 -34.02 -12.17
C THR A 546 -6.35 -34.35 -11.89
N VAL A 547 -5.99 -34.43 -10.61
CA VAL A 547 -4.71 -34.98 -10.17
C VAL A 547 -4.82 -36.51 -10.21
N LYS A 548 -4.02 -37.15 -11.07
CA LYS A 548 -4.06 -38.60 -11.25
C LYS A 548 -3.54 -39.33 -10.01
N ALA A 549 -4.20 -40.41 -9.62
CA ALA A 549 -3.75 -41.26 -8.52
C ALA A 549 -2.35 -41.86 -8.76
N LEU A 550 -1.58 -42.02 -7.69
CA LEU A 550 -0.38 -42.86 -7.70
C LEU A 550 -0.75 -44.28 -8.16
N ARG A 551 -0.03 -44.78 -9.14
CA ARG A 551 -0.28 -46.11 -9.73
C ARG A 551 0.77 -47.10 -9.19
N LYS A 552 0.35 -48.01 -8.30
CA LYS A 552 1.15 -49.15 -7.95
C LYS A 552 0.98 -50.20 -9.04
N ASP A 553 2.07 -50.68 -9.63
CA ASP A 553 2.02 -51.79 -10.57
C ASP A 553 1.72 -53.11 -9.81
N VAL A 554 0.43 -53.41 -9.72
CA VAL A 554 -0.05 -54.65 -9.07
C VAL A 554 0.16 -55.90 -9.95
N LEU A 555 0.55 -55.67 -11.22
CA LEU A 555 0.77 -56.73 -12.19
C LEU A 555 2.26 -57.14 -12.27
N ALA A 556 3.18 -56.38 -11.72
CA ALA A 556 4.64 -56.64 -11.76
C ALA A 556 5.05 -58.03 -11.25
N LYS A 557 4.26 -58.61 -10.32
CA LYS A 557 4.48 -59.94 -9.77
C LYS A 557 3.65 -61.05 -10.47
N CYS A 558 2.93 -60.74 -11.55
CA CYS A 558 2.13 -61.71 -12.31
C CYS A 558 2.95 -62.31 -13.45
N TYR A 559 3.67 -63.39 -13.18
CA TYR A 559 4.34 -64.21 -14.20
C TYR A 559 3.29 -65.08 -14.90
N GLY A 560 3.27 -65.02 -16.29
CA GLY A 560 2.41 -65.83 -17.13
C GLY A 560 1.09 -65.21 -17.56
N GLY A 561 0.42 -65.83 -18.52
CA GLY A 561 -0.75 -65.30 -19.25
C GLY A 561 -2.12 -65.39 -18.55
N ASP A 562 -2.19 -65.47 -17.22
CA ASP A 562 -3.48 -65.55 -16.51
C ASP A 562 -4.19 -64.19 -16.50
N ILE A 563 -5.01 -64.01 -17.53
CA ILE A 563 -5.81 -62.81 -17.78
C ILE A 563 -6.84 -62.63 -16.65
N THR A 564 -7.39 -63.68 -16.11
CA THR A 564 -8.42 -63.64 -15.05
C THR A 564 -7.87 -63.07 -13.76
N ARG A 565 -6.67 -63.53 -13.35
CA ARG A 565 -5.98 -63.06 -12.16
C ARG A 565 -5.58 -61.55 -12.32
N LYS A 566 -5.10 -61.16 -13.51
CA LYS A 566 -4.81 -59.77 -13.84
C LYS A 566 -6.03 -58.87 -13.71
N LYS A 567 -7.16 -59.26 -14.27
CA LYS A 567 -8.44 -58.52 -14.16
C LYS A 567 -8.88 -58.38 -12.69
N LYS A 568 -8.83 -59.47 -11.92
CA LYS A 568 -9.25 -59.47 -10.51
C LYS A 568 -8.38 -58.58 -9.63
N LEU A 569 -7.06 -58.49 -9.90
CA LEU A 569 -6.14 -57.61 -9.19
C LEU A 569 -6.42 -56.15 -9.55
N LEU A 570 -6.70 -55.81 -10.80
CA LEU A 570 -7.07 -54.49 -11.24
C LEU A 570 -8.42 -54.05 -10.66
N GLU A 571 -9.41 -54.93 -10.59
CA GLU A 571 -10.71 -54.66 -9.95
C GLU A 571 -10.56 -54.39 -8.45
N LYS A 572 -9.79 -55.21 -7.71
CA LYS A 572 -9.50 -54.96 -6.30
C LYS A 572 -8.76 -53.59 -6.09
N GLN A 573 -7.84 -53.24 -6.97
CA GLN A 573 -7.18 -51.97 -6.92
C GLN A 573 -8.16 -50.79 -7.16
N LYS A 574 -9.09 -50.97 -8.10
CA LYS A 574 -10.15 -49.98 -8.40
C LYS A 574 -11.11 -49.79 -7.22
N GLU A 575 -11.54 -50.90 -6.59
CA GLU A 575 -12.39 -50.86 -5.38
C GLU A 575 -11.66 -50.24 -4.18
N GLY A 576 -10.39 -50.58 -3.96
CA GLY A 576 -9.58 -50.02 -2.92
C GLY A 576 -9.40 -48.50 -3.07
N LYS A 577 -9.16 -48.04 -4.30
CA LYS A 577 -9.10 -46.60 -4.64
C LYS A 577 -10.44 -45.88 -4.40
N LYS A 578 -11.56 -46.53 -4.74
CA LYS A 578 -12.90 -45.98 -4.51
C LYS A 578 -13.20 -45.83 -3.01
N LYS A 579 -12.80 -46.80 -2.18
CA LYS A 579 -12.91 -46.72 -0.71
C LYS A 579 -12.00 -45.64 -0.13
N MET A 580 -10.75 -45.53 -0.59
CA MET A 580 -9.83 -44.48 -0.14
C MET A 580 -10.33 -43.08 -0.49
N ARG A 581 -10.95 -42.91 -1.66
CA ARG A 581 -11.55 -41.62 -2.06
C ARG A 581 -12.72 -41.20 -1.16
N SER A 582 -13.51 -42.13 -0.66
CA SER A 582 -14.66 -41.83 0.23
C SER A 582 -14.26 -41.57 1.69
N LEU A 583 -13.02 -41.88 2.08
CA LEU A 583 -12.51 -41.75 3.45
C LEU A 583 -11.37 -40.72 3.56
N GLY A 584 -10.78 -40.30 2.44
CA GLY A 584 -9.62 -39.40 2.42
C GLY A 584 -10.03 -37.93 2.34
N THR A 585 -9.68 -37.16 3.33
CA THR A 585 -9.65 -35.69 3.24
C THR A 585 -8.44 -35.27 2.41
N VAL A 586 -8.66 -34.39 1.45
CA VAL A 586 -7.58 -33.79 0.65
C VAL A 586 -7.04 -32.59 1.42
N GLN A 587 -5.83 -32.70 1.94
CA GLN A 587 -5.11 -31.53 2.46
C GLN A 587 -4.53 -30.78 1.26
N VAL A 588 -4.83 -29.50 1.17
CA VAL A 588 -4.23 -28.58 0.18
C VAL A 588 -2.92 -28.07 0.78
N PRO A 589 -1.76 -28.36 0.17
CA PRO A 589 -0.50 -27.82 0.64
C PRO A 589 -0.47 -26.30 0.55
N THR A 590 0.26 -25.64 1.44
CA THR A 590 0.46 -24.18 1.44
C THR A 590 1.00 -23.69 0.10
N GLU A 591 1.91 -24.44 -0.50
CA GLU A 591 2.46 -24.13 -1.84
C GLU A 591 1.39 -24.09 -2.93
N ALA A 592 0.32 -24.87 -2.81
CA ALA A 592 -0.78 -24.84 -3.78
C ALA A 592 -1.63 -23.57 -3.64
N PHE A 593 -1.84 -23.06 -2.42
CA PHE A 593 -2.46 -21.75 -2.19
C PHE A 593 -1.58 -20.63 -2.75
N MET A 594 -0.29 -20.63 -2.41
CA MET A 594 0.67 -19.64 -2.91
C MET A 594 0.79 -19.64 -4.43
N ALA A 595 0.78 -20.83 -5.07
CA ALA A 595 0.81 -20.94 -6.52
C ALA A 595 -0.44 -20.38 -7.19
N VAL A 596 -1.60 -20.42 -6.54
CA VAL A 596 -2.83 -19.79 -7.03
C VAL A 596 -2.76 -18.27 -6.91
N LEU A 597 -2.17 -17.75 -5.84
CA LEU A 597 -1.98 -16.30 -5.66
C LEU A 597 -1.04 -15.71 -6.71
N ARG A 598 0.03 -16.45 -7.07
CA ARG A 598 1.00 -16.06 -8.11
C ARG A 598 0.54 -16.32 -9.55
N LEU A 599 -0.68 -16.79 -9.75
CA LEU A 599 -1.25 -17.09 -11.08
C LEU A 599 -1.29 -15.87 -12.00
N ASP A 600 -1.36 -14.70 -11.40
CA ASP A 600 -1.49 -13.45 -12.12
C ASP A 600 -0.11 -12.77 -12.33
N GLU A 601 1.00 -13.37 -11.82
CA GLU A 601 2.39 -12.92 -12.01
C GLU A 601 3.08 -13.52 -13.26
N GLU A 602 2.52 -14.57 -13.91
CA GLU A 602 2.98 -15.21 -15.16
C GLU A 602 2.06 -14.84 -16.33
#